data_3ac99c9753c06034310b7776b80ded53
#
_entry.id   3ac99c9753c06034310b7776b80ded53
#
_cell.length_a   1.000
_cell.length_b   1.000
_cell.length_c   1.000
_cell.angle_alpha   90.00
_cell.angle_beta   90.00
_cell.angle_gamma   90.00
#
_symmetry.space_group_name_H-M   'P 1'
#
loop_
_entity.id
_entity.type
_entity.pdbx_description
1 polymer ?
#
loop_
_entity_poly.entity_id
_entity_poly.type
_entity_poly.pdbx_seq_one_letter_code
_entity_poly.pdbx_strand_id
1 'polypeptide(L)'
;PACAAECRSAREALDAVTPHIDTTLPAGFESRLLEAVRRAAPAPERLASQRRRRRLIRSAAGIFSAAALLAVALMTGLNTPVRAARSCFRQAIVSMSGLKSFDMELQVRTRAGDNFGYIDPDLDFVPHTLRVVFTPGPMWRIEKPGRTAIYDGMQIHQWMDFGDGTVQDGNPGFLEDLTSFIDPRILMLREQELATSTDGAVYTVTRNAQTIRLTVTAPAQGDYEQSDYALNSSITESDNRREYTFDADNGQLLGARVTVITDRGERPVLEMTKIVYDAPVDTAALTALPEGIAWNDLRRPLSGTRLAGIGAREAAELILRAMNGWDTEVLNEALRFFGPNGCELVRGIYEGVTPSEIGEPVRSGEYPGQFVPCKLLMRDGSVREIMLALRNDNAEGCWVVDGGI
;
A
#
# COMPACT_ATOMS: atom_id res chain seq x y z
N PRO A 1 12.64 3.29 -55.41
CA PRO A 1 11.67 4.34 -55.18
C PRO A 1 10.34 3.82 -54.62
N ALA A 2 9.84 2.64 -55.05
CA ALA A 2 8.59 2.06 -54.58
C ALA A 2 8.59 1.73 -53.05
N CYS A 3 9.68 1.14 -52.58
CA CYS A 3 9.83 0.78 -51.14
C CYS A 3 9.81 1.99 -50.18
N ALA A 4 10.29 3.15 -50.66
CA ALA A 4 10.27 4.39 -49.85
C ALA A 4 8.88 5.05 -49.80
N ALA A 5 8.01 4.77 -50.78
CA ALA A 5 6.63 5.24 -50.77
C ALA A 5 5.77 4.34 -49.85
N GLU A 6 5.99 3.03 -49.87
CA GLU A 6 5.32 2.08 -48.97
C GLU A 6 5.70 2.30 -47.50
N CYS A 7 6.98 2.62 -47.21
CA CYS A 7 7.41 2.99 -45.85
C CYS A 7 6.80 4.31 -45.36
N ARG A 8 6.56 5.28 -46.24
CA ARG A 8 5.86 6.52 -45.89
C ARG A 8 4.38 6.27 -45.63
N SER A 9 3.71 5.52 -46.46
CA SER A 9 2.30 5.16 -46.28
C SER A 9 2.07 4.36 -44.98
N ALA A 10 3.00 3.45 -44.63
CA ALA A 10 2.95 2.72 -43.37
C ALA A 10 3.18 3.65 -42.15
N ARG A 11 4.04 4.67 -42.30
CA ARG A 11 4.29 5.66 -41.25
C ARG A 11 3.11 6.61 -41.07
N GLU A 12 2.50 7.07 -42.15
CA GLU A 12 1.30 7.89 -42.11
C GLU A 12 0.10 7.12 -41.54
N ALA A 13 -0.03 5.84 -41.81
CA ALA A 13 -1.04 4.98 -41.21
C ALA A 13 -0.78 4.76 -39.70
N LEU A 14 0.49 4.64 -39.28
CA LEU A 14 0.89 4.51 -37.89
C LEU A 14 0.62 5.82 -37.11
N ASP A 15 0.97 6.95 -37.70
CA ASP A 15 0.76 8.28 -37.12
C ASP A 15 -0.74 8.64 -37.03
N ALA A 16 -1.57 8.12 -37.93
CA ALA A 16 -3.03 8.29 -37.87
C ALA A 16 -3.72 7.43 -36.81
N VAL A 17 -3.11 6.31 -36.41
CA VAL A 17 -3.65 5.39 -35.39
C VAL A 17 -3.10 5.70 -33.98
N THR A 18 -2.05 6.53 -33.86
CA THR A 18 -1.37 6.84 -32.59
C THR A 18 -1.45 8.32 -32.16
N PRO A 19 -2.59 9.01 -32.16
CA PRO A 19 -2.60 10.39 -31.70
C PRO A 19 -2.43 10.59 -30.17
N HIS A 20 -2.35 9.52 -29.37
CA HIS A 20 -2.36 9.64 -27.90
C HIS A 20 -1.50 8.61 -27.13
N ILE A 21 -0.51 7.99 -27.76
CA ILE A 21 0.39 7.07 -27.04
C ILE A 21 1.79 7.66 -27.04
N ASP A 22 2.12 8.40 -25.99
CA ASP A 22 3.49 8.82 -25.68
C ASP A 22 4.26 7.60 -25.14
N THR A 23 4.70 6.73 -26.04
CA THR A 23 5.63 5.65 -25.71
C THR A 23 7.00 6.05 -26.21
N THR A 24 7.85 6.56 -25.31
CA THR A 24 9.29 6.64 -25.55
C THR A 24 9.81 5.22 -25.78
N LEU A 25 10.02 4.87 -27.06
CA LEU A 25 10.65 3.61 -27.42
C LEU A 25 12.09 3.57 -26.87
N PRO A 26 12.57 2.43 -26.37
CA PRO A 26 13.94 2.31 -25.87
C PRO A 26 14.95 2.78 -26.92
N ALA A 27 15.96 3.53 -26.49
CA ALA A 27 17.00 4.03 -27.37
C ALA A 27 17.62 2.89 -28.21
N GLY A 28 17.63 3.06 -29.53
CA GLY A 28 18.16 2.07 -30.47
C GLY A 28 17.14 1.05 -31.00
N PHE A 29 15.84 1.14 -30.69
CA PHE A 29 14.83 0.24 -31.22
C PHE A 29 14.64 0.40 -32.73
N GLU A 30 14.59 1.63 -33.25
CA GLU A 30 14.51 1.89 -34.71
C GLU A 30 15.68 1.34 -35.47
N SER A 31 16.89 1.50 -34.95
CA SER A 31 18.12 0.99 -35.59
C SER A 31 18.14 -0.54 -35.64
N ARG A 32 17.68 -1.22 -34.59
CA ARG A 32 17.58 -2.69 -34.55
C ARG A 32 16.48 -3.20 -35.48
N LEU A 33 15.38 -2.49 -35.61
CA LEU A 33 14.30 -2.84 -36.53
C LEU A 33 14.75 -2.69 -38.00
N LEU A 34 15.41 -1.59 -38.35
CA LEU A 34 15.97 -1.34 -39.68
C LEU A 34 17.06 -2.35 -40.05
N GLU A 35 17.87 -2.77 -39.09
CA GLU A 35 18.91 -3.79 -39.32
C GLU A 35 18.32 -5.19 -39.48
N ALA A 36 17.28 -5.53 -38.77
CA ALA A 36 16.51 -6.78 -38.93
C ALA A 36 15.82 -6.84 -40.32
N VAL A 37 15.25 -5.73 -40.78
CA VAL A 37 14.63 -5.60 -42.11
C VAL A 37 15.71 -5.68 -43.22
N ARG A 38 16.88 -5.08 -43.02
CA ARG A 38 18.01 -5.17 -43.98
C ARG A 38 18.60 -6.58 -44.08
N ARG A 39 18.67 -7.33 -42.98
CA ARG A 39 19.13 -8.73 -42.97
C ARG A 39 18.14 -9.70 -43.63
N ALA A 40 16.85 -9.36 -43.64
CA ALA A 40 15.81 -10.17 -44.27
C ALA A 40 15.67 -9.93 -45.78
N ALA A 41 16.36 -8.92 -46.37
CA ALA A 41 16.31 -8.63 -47.81
C ALA A 41 17.26 -9.55 -48.59
N PRO A 42 16.79 -10.37 -49.53
CA PRO A 42 17.66 -11.24 -50.33
C PRO A 42 18.49 -10.43 -51.32
N ALA A 43 19.78 -10.82 -51.45
CA ALA A 43 20.71 -10.24 -52.41
C ALA A 43 20.23 -10.42 -53.90
N PRO A 44 20.56 -9.47 -54.79
CA PRO A 44 20.10 -9.52 -56.16
C PRO A 44 20.99 -10.45 -57.01
N GLU A 45 20.53 -11.67 -57.29
CA GLU A 45 21.10 -12.47 -58.35
C GLU A 45 20.10 -12.70 -59.49
N ARG A 46 20.58 -12.40 -60.67
CA ARG A 46 19.89 -12.55 -61.96
C ARG A 46 19.67 -14.02 -62.27
N LEU A 47 18.44 -14.45 -62.61
CA LEU A 47 18.15 -15.45 -63.66
C LEU A 47 16.65 -15.84 -63.74
N ALA A 48 16.14 -15.77 -64.96
CA ALA A 48 15.06 -16.54 -65.60
C ALA A 48 13.58 -16.18 -65.23
N SER A 49 12.95 -15.58 -66.24
CA SER A 49 11.63 -14.91 -66.23
C SER A 49 10.35 -15.75 -66.22
N GLN A 50 10.39 -17.08 -66.16
CA GLN A 50 9.16 -17.88 -66.16
C GLN A 50 8.83 -18.69 -64.89
N ARG A 51 9.76 -18.80 -63.96
CA ARG A 51 9.48 -19.35 -62.60
C ARG A 51 9.09 -18.27 -61.58
N ARG A 52 9.15 -16.99 -61.96
CA ARG A 52 8.95 -15.82 -61.07
C ARG A 52 7.51 -15.67 -60.58
N ARG A 53 6.50 -15.97 -61.37
CA ARG A 53 5.09 -15.70 -61.00
C ARG A 53 4.57 -16.61 -59.88
N ARG A 54 5.01 -17.85 -59.80
CA ARG A 54 4.61 -18.79 -58.74
C ARG A 54 5.41 -18.62 -57.43
N ARG A 55 6.64 -18.10 -57.51
CA ARG A 55 7.45 -17.77 -56.31
C ARG A 55 7.03 -16.45 -55.67
N LEU A 56 6.65 -15.44 -56.46
CA LEU A 56 6.15 -14.17 -55.92
C LEU A 56 4.84 -14.31 -55.13
N ILE A 57 3.94 -15.20 -55.55
CA ILE A 57 2.71 -15.46 -54.80
C ILE A 57 3.00 -16.20 -53.48
N ARG A 58 4.00 -17.10 -53.44
CA ARG A 58 4.39 -17.79 -52.21
C ARG A 58 5.22 -16.92 -51.26
N SER A 59 6.04 -16.00 -51.78
CA SER A 59 6.77 -15.06 -50.96
C SER A 59 5.89 -13.94 -50.45
N ALA A 60 4.90 -13.47 -51.22
CA ALA A 60 3.90 -12.52 -50.73
C ALA A 60 3.04 -13.13 -49.62
N ALA A 61 2.58 -14.37 -49.75
CA ALA A 61 1.84 -15.08 -48.72
C ALA A 61 2.68 -15.27 -47.42
N GLY A 62 4.00 -15.55 -47.58
CA GLY A 62 4.91 -15.65 -46.43
C GLY A 62 5.14 -14.32 -45.70
N ILE A 63 5.24 -13.22 -46.46
CA ILE A 63 5.41 -11.87 -45.88
C ILE A 63 4.11 -11.41 -45.19
N PHE A 64 2.95 -11.68 -45.77
CA PHE A 64 1.67 -11.40 -45.14
C PHE A 64 1.44 -12.26 -43.88
N SER A 65 1.86 -13.51 -43.87
CA SER A 65 1.79 -14.37 -42.68
C SER A 65 2.75 -13.91 -41.58
N ALA A 66 3.96 -13.49 -41.92
CA ALA A 66 4.91 -12.96 -40.96
C ALA A 66 4.46 -11.59 -40.41
N ALA A 67 3.90 -10.71 -41.23
CA ALA A 67 3.34 -9.43 -40.81
C ALA A 67 2.08 -9.63 -39.95
N ALA A 68 1.22 -10.59 -40.30
CA ALA A 68 0.06 -10.94 -39.49
C ALA A 68 0.46 -11.56 -38.15
N LEU A 69 1.46 -12.44 -38.12
CA LEU A 69 2.00 -12.99 -36.85
C LEU A 69 2.71 -11.92 -36.02
N LEU A 70 3.43 -10.99 -36.65
CA LEU A 70 4.02 -9.85 -35.95
C LEU A 70 2.95 -8.89 -35.43
N ALA A 71 1.89 -8.63 -36.17
CA ALA A 71 0.75 -7.83 -35.74
C ALA A 71 0.00 -8.50 -34.58
N VAL A 72 -0.23 -9.82 -34.65
CA VAL A 72 -0.82 -10.62 -33.58
C VAL A 72 0.12 -10.64 -32.36
N ALA A 73 1.41 -10.82 -32.53
CA ALA A 73 2.39 -10.77 -31.43
C ALA A 73 2.51 -9.37 -30.81
N LEU A 74 2.42 -8.31 -31.64
CA LEU A 74 2.35 -6.93 -31.15
C LEU A 74 1.02 -6.65 -30.45
N MET A 75 -0.11 -7.09 -30.99
CA MET A 75 -1.42 -6.92 -30.34
C MET A 75 -1.54 -7.75 -29.06
N THR A 76 -1.04 -8.98 -29.02
CA THR A 76 -1.00 -9.80 -27.79
C THR A 76 0.02 -9.26 -26.81
N GLY A 77 1.16 -8.75 -27.26
CA GLY A 77 2.14 -8.07 -26.42
C GLY A 77 1.67 -6.70 -25.90
N LEU A 78 0.78 -6.01 -26.61
CA LEU A 78 0.18 -4.74 -26.18
C LEU A 78 -0.98 -4.95 -25.20
N ASN A 79 -1.62 -6.11 -25.20
CA ASN A 79 -2.77 -6.44 -24.36
C ASN A 79 -2.42 -7.41 -23.21
N THR A 80 -1.26 -7.28 -22.61
CA THR A 80 -0.98 -8.05 -21.40
C THR A 80 -1.88 -7.58 -20.27
N PRO A 81 -2.40 -8.49 -19.41
CA PRO A 81 -3.25 -8.13 -18.26
C PRO A 81 -2.61 -7.06 -17.39
N VAL A 82 -1.29 -7.09 -17.21
CA VAL A 82 -0.51 -6.07 -16.46
C VAL A 82 -0.61 -4.69 -17.11
N ARG A 83 -0.53 -4.57 -18.44
CA ARG A 83 -0.68 -3.28 -19.13
C ARG A 83 -2.10 -2.75 -19.03
N ALA A 84 -3.10 -3.62 -19.13
CA ALA A 84 -4.49 -3.25 -18.93
C ALA A 84 -4.72 -2.74 -17.50
N ALA A 85 -4.17 -3.43 -16.49
CA ALA A 85 -4.21 -3.00 -15.10
C ALA A 85 -3.55 -1.63 -14.89
N ARG A 86 -2.33 -1.44 -15.39
CA ARG A 86 -1.63 -0.15 -15.34
C ARG A 86 -2.40 0.98 -16.01
N SER A 87 -3.09 0.69 -17.11
CA SER A 87 -3.95 1.68 -17.77
C SER A 87 -5.13 2.07 -16.88
N CYS A 88 -5.76 1.11 -16.19
CA CYS A 88 -6.84 1.38 -15.25
C CYS A 88 -6.33 2.23 -14.07
N PHE A 89 -5.21 1.87 -13.46
CA PHE A 89 -4.63 2.66 -12.36
C PHE A 89 -4.28 4.09 -12.80
N ARG A 90 -3.63 4.24 -13.97
CA ARG A 90 -3.32 5.57 -14.51
C ARG A 90 -4.57 6.40 -14.75
N GLN A 91 -5.60 5.82 -15.33
CA GLN A 91 -6.87 6.52 -15.57
C GLN A 91 -7.50 6.96 -14.24
N ALA A 92 -7.49 6.10 -13.21
CA ALA A 92 -7.97 6.42 -11.87
C ALA A 92 -7.15 7.56 -11.23
N ILE A 93 -5.82 7.51 -11.30
CA ILE A 93 -4.95 8.59 -10.79
C ILE A 93 -5.28 9.92 -11.47
N VAL A 94 -5.40 9.93 -12.80
CA VAL A 94 -5.74 11.16 -13.55
C VAL A 94 -7.12 11.68 -13.17
N SER A 95 -8.13 10.81 -13.07
CA SER A 95 -9.50 11.21 -12.72
C SER A 95 -9.59 11.78 -11.30
N MET A 96 -8.75 11.30 -10.38
CA MET A 96 -8.74 11.72 -8.98
C MET A 96 -7.74 12.86 -8.69
N SER A 97 -6.90 13.26 -9.65
CA SER A 97 -5.89 14.32 -9.45
C SER A 97 -6.49 15.70 -9.19
N GLY A 98 -7.70 15.95 -9.67
CA GLY A 98 -8.43 17.21 -9.49
C GLY A 98 -9.43 17.25 -8.35
N LEU A 99 -9.48 16.19 -7.53
CA LEU A 99 -10.42 16.11 -6.41
C LEU A 99 -10.16 17.19 -5.36
N LYS A 100 -11.22 17.79 -4.88
CA LYS A 100 -11.18 18.77 -3.77
C LYS A 100 -11.39 18.11 -2.43
N SER A 101 -12.17 17.04 -2.40
CA SER A 101 -12.50 16.28 -1.18
C SER A 101 -12.99 14.87 -1.52
N PHE A 102 -13.02 14.00 -0.55
CA PHE A 102 -13.82 12.77 -0.56
C PHE A 102 -14.23 12.36 0.85
N ASP A 103 -15.38 11.69 0.92
CA ASP A 103 -15.87 10.96 2.09
C ASP A 103 -15.91 9.48 1.76
N MET A 104 -15.35 8.63 2.64
CA MET A 104 -15.28 7.19 2.44
C MET A 104 -15.73 6.43 3.69
N GLU A 105 -16.46 5.35 3.47
CA GLU A 105 -16.82 4.39 4.52
C GLU A 105 -16.18 3.04 4.19
N LEU A 106 -15.55 2.45 5.21
CA LEU A 106 -14.83 1.18 5.11
C LEU A 106 -15.26 0.24 6.21
N GLN A 107 -15.15 -1.05 5.94
CA GLN A 107 -15.14 -2.10 6.94
C GLN A 107 -13.74 -2.71 6.96
N VAL A 108 -13.09 -2.74 8.12
CA VAL A 108 -11.73 -3.27 8.29
C VAL A 108 -11.75 -4.28 9.44
N ARG A 109 -11.13 -5.45 9.25
CA ARG A 109 -10.97 -6.42 10.33
C ARG A 109 -9.87 -5.96 11.28
N THR A 110 -10.28 -5.48 12.44
CA THR A 110 -9.39 -4.91 13.47
C THR A 110 -10.11 -4.91 14.81
N ARG A 111 -9.46 -4.39 15.85
CA ARG A 111 -10.12 -4.10 17.13
C ARG A 111 -10.49 -2.63 17.23
N ALA A 112 -11.58 -2.35 17.94
CA ALA A 112 -11.87 -1.01 18.39
C ALA A 112 -10.71 -0.48 19.24
N GLY A 113 -10.35 0.80 19.07
CA GLY A 113 -9.28 1.43 19.83
C GLY A 113 -7.85 1.16 19.35
N ASP A 114 -7.56 0.06 18.65
CA ASP A 114 -6.22 -0.19 18.09
C ASP A 114 -5.83 0.86 17.03
N ASN A 115 -4.55 0.90 16.66
CA ASN A 115 -4.09 1.82 15.60
C ASN A 115 -4.80 1.53 14.27
N PHE A 116 -4.81 2.50 13.36
CA PHE A 116 -5.53 2.38 12.09
C PHE A 116 -4.87 1.41 11.11
N GLY A 117 -3.58 1.11 11.27
CA GLY A 117 -2.84 0.16 10.44
C GLY A 117 -2.96 -1.29 10.89
N TYR A 118 -3.53 -1.55 12.07
CA TYR A 118 -3.67 -2.93 12.57
C TYR A 118 -4.81 -3.66 11.89
N ILE A 119 -4.50 -4.73 11.19
CA ILE A 119 -5.45 -5.61 10.49
C ILE A 119 -5.19 -7.04 10.93
N ASP A 120 -6.25 -7.72 11.35
CA ASP A 120 -6.21 -9.13 11.76
C ASP A 120 -7.37 -9.89 11.09
N PRO A 121 -7.08 -10.86 10.21
CA PRO A 121 -8.10 -11.61 9.47
C PRO A 121 -9.04 -12.44 10.37
N ASP A 122 -8.66 -12.73 11.59
CA ASP A 122 -9.46 -13.51 12.53
C ASP A 122 -10.43 -12.66 13.37
N LEU A 123 -10.33 -11.32 13.28
CA LEU A 123 -11.23 -10.39 13.97
C LEU A 123 -12.48 -10.05 13.14
N ASP A 124 -13.45 -9.44 13.81
CA ASP A 124 -14.65 -8.92 13.17
C ASP A 124 -14.37 -7.62 12.40
N PHE A 125 -15.28 -7.27 11.49
CA PHE A 125 -15.26 -6.00 10.81
C PHE A 125 -15.62 -4.84 11.74
N VAL A 126 -14.80 -3.80 11.71
CA VAL A 126 -15.02 -2.53 12.43
C VAL A 126 -15.22 -1.43 11.39
N PRO A 127 -16.28 -0.60 11.51
CA PRO A 127 -16.53 0.50 10.60
C PRO A 127 -15.49 1.60 10.76
N HIS A 128 -15.02 2.13 9.62
CA HIS A 128 -14.15 3.30 9.55
C HIS A 128 -14.78 4.35 8.65
N THR A 129 -14.62 5.61 9.01
CA THR A 129 -14.94 6.73 8.16
C THR A 129 -13.70 7.56 7.89
N LEU A 130 -13.50 7.99 6.66
CA LEU A 130 -12.41 8.87 6.26
C LEU A 130 -12.97 10.04 5.48
N ARG A 131 -12.67 11.26 5.93
CA ARG A 131 -12.97 12.51 5.22
C ARG A 131 -11.69 13.24 4.92
N VAL A 132 -11.52 13.64 3.67
CA VAL A 132 -10.31 14.33 3.22
C VAL A 132 -10.69 15.57 2.42
N VAL A 133 -9.98 16.66 2.68
CA VAL A 133 -10.05 17.91 1.91
C VAL A 133 -8.66 18.23 1.41
N PHE A 134 -8.56 18.61 0.13
CA PHE A 134 -7.27 18.91 -0.52
C PHE A 134 -7.07 20.39 -0.80
N THR A 135 -8.12 21.21 -0.68
CA THR A 135 -8.07 22.65 -0.99
C THR A 135 -8.65 23.45 0.18
N PRO A 136 -7.94 24.42 0.74
CA PRO A 136 -6.67 25.06 0.29
C PRO A 136 -5.41 24.27 0.57
N GLY A 137 -5.42 23.27 1.41
CA GLY A 137 -4.33 22.33 1.74
C GLY A 137 -4.91 21.02 2.24
N PRO A 138 -4.10 19.96 2.34
CA PRO A 138 -4.58 18.67 2.82
C PRO A 138 -5.00 18.78 4.28
N MET A 139 -6.22 18.37 4.58
CA MET A 139 -6.75 18.13 5.92
C MET A 139 -7.57 16.86 5.88
N TRP A 140 -7.56 16.11 6.96
CA TRP A 140 -8.33 14.88 7.00
C TRP A 140 -8.78 14.52 8.43
N ARG A 141 -9.80 13.68 8.48
CA ARG A 141 -10.31 13.04 9.69
C ARG A 141 -10.60 11.57 9.40
N ILE A 142 -10.07 10.70 10.22
CA ILE A 142 -10.35 9.26 10.22
C ILE A 142 -10.91 8.86 11.58
N GLU A 143 -11.98 8.09 11.57
CA GLU A 143 -12.68 7.66 12.77
C GLU A 143 -12.99 6.17 12.71
N LYS A 144 -12.82 5.51 13.83
CA LYS A 144 -13.34 4.17 14.11
C LYS A 144 -13.79 4.10 15.56
N PRO A 145 -14.61 3.12 15.98
CA PRO A 145 -14.92 2.91 17.38
C PRO A 145 -13.65 2.87 18.24
N GLY A 146 -13.61 3.68 19.28
CA GLY A 146 -12.50 3.76 20.21
C GLY A 146 -11.35 4.67 19.82
N ARG A 147 -11.26 5.16 18.57
CA ARG A 147 -10.13 5.99 18.13
C ARG A 147 -10.53 6.96 17.02
N THR A 148 -10.03 8.19 17.14
CA THR A 148 -10.09 9.20 16.07
C THR A 148 -8.72 9.79 15.82
N ALA A 149 -8.43 10.14 14.57
CA ALA A 149 -7.26 10.92 14.19
C ALA A 149 -7.66 12.02 13.22
N ILE A 150 -7.02 13.18 13.34
CA ILE A 150 -7.17 14.30 12.40
C ILE A 150 -5.81 14.86 12.01
N TYR A 151 -5.76 15.43 10.81
CA TYR A 151 -4.70 16.30 10.36
C TYR A 151 -5.31 17.67 10.01
N ASP A 152 -4.86 18.71 10.69
CA ASP A 152 -5.41 20.06 10.53
C ASP A 152 -4.67 20.92 9.50
N GLY A 153 -3.73 20.34 8.77
CA GLY A 153 -2.84 21.00 7.81
C GLY A 153 -1.46 21.32 8.39
N MET A 154 -1.26 21.14 9.71
CA MET A 154 0.00 21.38 10.42
C MET A 154 0.37 20.21 11.34
N GLN A 155 -0.59 19.71 12.09
CA GLN A 155 -0.38 18.72 13.14
C GLN A 155 -1.35 17.56 13.00
N ILE A 156 -0.91 16.40 13.46
CA ILE A 156 -1.75 15.23 13.61
C ILE A 156 -2.13 15.12 15.08
N HIS A 157 -3.43 15.07 15.32
CA HIS A 157 -4.02 14.81 16.63
C HIS A 157 -4.70 13.45 16.57
N GLN A 158 -4.38 12.57 17.50
CA GLN A 158 -5.06 11.29 17.67
C GLN A 158 -5.57 11.20 19.10
N TRP A 159 -6.77 10.64 19.27
CA TRP A 159 -7.30 10.41 20.62
C TRP A 159 -8.10 9.12 20.66
N MET A 160 -8.28 8.64 21.87
CA MET A 160 -9.03 7.46 22.24
C MET A 160 -10.22 7.84 23.09
N ASP A 161 -11.29 7.05 23.05
CA ASP A 161 -12.54 7.32 23.78
C ASP A 161 -12.37 7.34 25.29
N PHE A 162 -11.29 6.75 25.82
CA PHE A 162 -10.98 6.80 27.25
C PHE A 162 -10.26 8.09 27.69
N GLY A 163 -10.12 9.08 26.80
CA GLY A 163 -9.72 10.44 27.17
C GLY A 163 -8.25 10.77 27.00
N ASP A 164 -7.44 9.89 26.42
CA ASP A 164 -6.06 10.18 26.06
C ASP A 164 -5.92 10.57 24.59
N GLY A 165 -5.00 11.48 24.30
CA GLY A 165 -4.65 11.89 22.97
C GLY A 165 -3.17 12.18 22.79
N THR A 166 -2.71 12.12 21.54
CA THR A 166 -1.35 12.48 21.15
C THR A 166 -1.36 13.59 20.11
N VAL A 167 -0.36 14.44 20.16
CA VAL A 167 -0.09 15.49 19.17
C VAL A 167 1.30 15.26 18.59
N GLN A 168 1.42 15.25 17.27
CA GLN A 168 2.70 15.16 16.57
C GLN A 168 2.73 16.11 15.39
N ASP A 169 3.93 16.42 14.90
CA ASP A 169 4.07 17.21 13.68
C ASP A 169 3.45 16.49 12.51
N GLY A 170 2.70 17.26 11.70
CA GLY A 170 2.01 16.73 10.55
C GLY A 170 2.97 16.49 9.40
N ASN A 171 3.06 15.26 8.96
CA ASN A 171 3.59 14.91 7.66
C ASN A 171 2.40 14.49 6.77
N PRO A 172 2.16 15.14 5.61
CA PRO A 172 1.16 14.64 4.67
C PRO A 172 1.38 13.17 4.28
N GLY A 173 2.62 12.68 4.29
CA GLY A 173 2.97 11.28 4.10
C GLY A 173 2.51 10.35 5.23
N PHE A 174 2.15 10.88 6.41
CA PHE A 174 1.55 10.07 7.47
C PHE A 174 0.28 9.34 6.99
N LEU A 175 -0.44 9.95 6.06
CA LEU A 175 -1.59 9.31 5.45
C LEU A 175 -1.17 8.11 4.58
N GLU A 176 0.02 8.13 3.96
CA GLU A 176 0.56 7.01 3.19
C GLU A 176 0.84 5.80 4.06
N ASP A 177 1.52 5.98 5.17
CA ASP A 177 1.91 4.88 6.06
C ASP A 177 0.70 4.28 6.78
N LEU A 178 -0.22 5.13 7.24
CA LEU A 178 -1.35 4.71 8.05
C LEU A 178 -2.57 4.30 7.22
N THR A 179 -2.72 4.89 6.05
CA THR A 179 -3.96 4.84 5.27
C THR A 179 -3.75 4.57 3.79
N SER A 180 -2.60 4.03 3.39
CA SER A 180 -2.29 3.75 1.97
C SER A 180 -3.37 2.92 1.27
N PHE A 181 -4.13 2.12 2.03
CA PHE A 181 -5.29 1.37 1.54
C PHE A 181 -6.60 2.17 1.63
N ILE A 182 -6.58 3.35 2.23
CA ILE A 182 -7.77 4.16 2.52
C ILE A 182 -7.85 5.38 1.60
N ASP A 183 -6.71 6.05 1.30
CA ASP A 183 -6.70 7.15 0.31
C ASP A 183 -6.66 6.58 -1.12
N PRO A 184 -7.73 6.76 -1.92
CA PRO A 184 -7.81 6.16 -3.25
C PRO A 184 -6.73 6.66 -4.21
N ARG A 185 -6.16 7.85 -3.99
CA ARG A 185 -5.09 8.40 -4.85
C ARG A 185 -3.78 7.70 -4.56
N ILE A 186 -3.44 7.57 -3.29
CA ILE A 186 -2.22 6.91 -2.82
C ILE A 186 -2.30 5.41 -3.12
N LEU A 187 -3.46 4.81 -2.86
CA LEU A 187 -3.72 3.42 -3.20
C LEU A 187 -3.44 3.12 -4.68
N MET A 188 -3.94 3.98 -5.60
CA MET A 188 -3.73 3.76 -7.02
C MET A 188 -2.29 4.00 -7.47
N LEU A 189 -1.58 4.96 -6.86
CA LEU A 189 -0.15 5.17 -7.10
C LEU A 189 0.67 3.96 -6.66
N ARG A 190 0.42 3.45 -5.46
CA ARG A 190 1.07 2.26 -4.91
C ARG A 190 0.80 1.03 -5.78
N GLU A 191 -0.45 0.80 -6.18
CA GLU A 191 -0.80 -0.31 -7.07
C GLU A 191 -0.12 -0.21 -8.45
N GLN A 192 0.00 1.00 -8.99
CA GLN A 192 0.74 1.21 -10.24
C GLN A 192 2.23 0.87 -10.09
N GLU A 193 2.84 1.21 -8.98
CA GLU A 193 4.22 0.90 -8.65
C GLU A 193 4.41 -0.62 -8.46
N LEU A 194 3.57 -1.25 -7.66
CA LEU A 194 3.57 -2.69 -7.45
C LEU A 194 3.39 -3.46 -8.77
N ALA A 195 2.57 -2.96 -9.70
CA ALA A 195 2.41 -3.56 -11.03
C ALA A 195 3.68 -3.48 -11.89
N THR A 196 4.73 -2.77 -11.45
CA THR A 196 6.04 -2.74 -12.11
C THR A 196 7.09 -3.58 -11.40
N SER A 197 6.98 -3.77 -10.11
CA SER A 197 8.01 -4.33 -9.23
C SER A 197 7.68 -5.71 -8.65
N THR A 198 6.39 -6.10 -8.62
CA THR A 198 5.99 -7.37 -7.98
C THR A 198 6.11 -8.54 -8.92
N ASP A 199 7.06 -9.43 -8.66
CA ASP A 199 7.15 -10.72 -9.31
C ASP A 199 6.01 -11.65 -8.83
N GLY A 200 5.42 -12.39 -9.76
CA GLY A 200 4.38 -13.38 -9.47
C GLY A 200 2.95 -12.81 -9.31
N ALA A 201 2.76 -11.50 -9.35
CA ALA A 201 1.41 -10.93 -9.31
C ALA A 201 0.61 -11.22 -10.59
N VAL A 202 -0.65 -11.63 -10.42
CA VAL A 202 -1.58 -11.93 -11.50
C VAL A 202 -2.66 -10.86 -11.56
N TYR A 203 -2.88 -10.32 -12.76
CA TYR A 203 -3.87 -9.26 -13.01
C TYR A 203 -4.99 -9.77 -13.90
N THR A 204 -6.23 -9.44 -13.54
CA THR A 204 -7.42 -9.71 -14.36
C THR A 204 -8.24 -8.42 -14.48
N VAL A 205 -8.54 -8.01 -15.69
CA VAL A 205 -9.37 -6.84 -15.98
C VAL A 205 -10.60 -7.28 -16.75
N THR A 206 -11.77 -6.95 -16.22
CA THR A 206 -13.06 -7.16 -16.89
C THR A 206 -13.78 -5.81 -17.02
N ARG A 207 -14.45 -5.60 -18.15
CA ARG A 207 -15.15 -4.34 -18.42
C ARG A 207 -16.58 -4.62 -18.89
N ASN A 208 -17.53 -3.87 -18.35
CA ASN A 208 -18.89 -3.76 -18.89
C ASN A 208 -19.20 -2.30 -19.22
N ALA A 209 -20.44 -1.99 -19.56
CA ALA A 209 -20.84 -0.63 -19.96
C ALA A 209 -20.72 0.41 -18.85
N GLN A 210 -20.75 0.01 -17.59
CA GLN A 210 -20.80 0.93 -16.44
C GLN A 210 -19.55 0.86 -15.57
N THR A 211 -18.88 -0.32 -15.52
CA THR A 211 -17.78 -0.54 -14.58
C THR A 211 -16.60 -1.28 -15.22
N ILE A 212 -15.43 -0.99 -14.70
CA ILE A 212 -14.22 -1.76 -14.91
C ILE A 212 -13.90 -2.44 -13.58
N ARG A 213 -13.77 -3.77 -13.60
CA ARG A 213 -13.28 -4.55 -12.45
C ARG A 213 -11.86 -4.98 -12.72
N LEU A 214 -10.99 -4.73 -11.76
CA LEU A 214 -9.62 -5.15 -11.78
C LEU A 214 -9.35 -5.97 -10.53
N THR A 215 -8.83 -7.18 -10.74
CA THR A 215 -8.40 -8.07 -9.66
C THR A 215 -6.88 -8.24 -9.74
N VAL A 216 -6.22 -8.07 -8.60
CA VAL A 216 -4.80 -8.32 -8.40
C VAL A 216 -4.67 -9.44 -7.40
N THR A 217 -4.02 -10.54 -7.78
CA THR A 217 -3.61 -11.60 -6.84
C THR A 217 -2.09 -11.54 -6.74
N ALA A 218 -1.57 -11.33 -5.56
CA ALA A 218 -0.15 -11.19 -5.32
C ALA A 218 0.32 -12.14 -4.21
N PRO A 219 1.53 -12.73 -4.34
CA PRO A 219 2.16 -13.44 -3.26
C PRO A 219 2.57 -12.48 -2.14
N ALA A 220 2.77 -13.02 -0.95
CA ALA A 220 3.35 -12.30 0.17
C ALA A 220 4.68 -11.64 -0.23
N GLN A 221 4.87 -10.42 0.23
CA GLN A 221 6.05 -9.60 -0.04
C GLN A 221 6.58 -9.06 1.27
N GLY A 222 7.86 -8.81 1.30
CA GLY A 222 8.51 -8.24 2.46
C GLY A 222 9.69 -9.08 2.92
N ASP A 223 10.54 -8.45 3.71
CA ASP A 223 11.70 -9.07 4.35
C ASP A 223 11.36 -9.29 5.84
N TYR A 224 10.51 -10.28 6.09
CA TYR A 224 10.09 -10.62 7.45
C TYR A 224 10.47 -12.06 7.79
N GLU A 225 10.80 -12.26 9.03
CA GLU A 225 10.94 -13.61 9.59
C GLU A 225 9.54 -14.18 9.86
N GLN A 226 9.39 -15.45 9.55
CA GLN A 226 8.09 -16.10 9.68
C GLN A 226 7.57 -16.02 11.11
N SER A 227 6.45 -15.36 11.27
CA SER A 227 5.63 -15.46 12.47
C SER A 227 4.16 -15.35 12.08
N ASP A 228 3.30 -16.04 12.79
CA ASP A 228 1.85 -15.93 12.62
C ASP A 228 1.39 -14.47 12.87
N TYR A 229 2.16 -13.74 13.65
CA TYR A 229 1.90 -12.33 13.95
C TYR A 229 2.15 -11.42 12.74
N ALA A 230 3.21 -11.66 11.97
CA ALA A 230 3.49 -10.87 10.76
C ALA A 230 2.36 -11.00 9.73
N LEU A 231 1.77 -12.18 9.58
CA LEU A 231 0.62 -12.42 8.70
C LEU A 231 -0.64 -11.65 9.10
N ASN A 232 -0.74 -11.25 10.35
CA ASN A 232 -1.87 -10.49 10.89
C ASN A 232 -1.62 -8.97 10.92
N SER A 233 -0.39 -8.51 10.64
CA SER A 233 -0.03 -7.10 10.78
C SER A 233 0.02 -6.34 9.46
N SER A 234 0.13 -7.01 8.31
CA SER A 234 0.22 -6.36 7.00
C SER A 234 -0.42 -7.18 5.89
N ILE A 235 -1.18 -6.50 5.03
CA ILE A 235 -1.79 -7.12 3.84
C ILE A 235 -0.71 -7.58 2.87
N THR A 236 0.34 -6.79 2.68
CA THR A 236 1.40 -7.07 1.71
C THR A 236 2.31 -8.22 2.15
N GLU A 237 2.38 -8.50 3.44
CA GLU A 237 3.13 -9.62 4.01
C GLU A 237 2.37 -10.94 3.96
N SER A 238 1.15 -10.94 3.46
CA SER A 238 0.33 -12.13 3.24
C SER A 238 0.07 -12.32 1.75
N ASP A 239 -0.10 -13.57 1.32
CA ASP A 239 -0.72 -13.83 0.01
C ASP A 239 -2.08 -13.15 -0.01
N ASN A 240 -2.37 -12.35 -1.04
CA ASN A 240 -3.56 -11.52 -1.03
C ASN A 240 -4.21 -11.38 -2.40
N ARG A 241 -5.50 -11.04 -2.38
CA ARG A 241 -6.27 -10.65 -3.53
C ARG A 241 -6.93 -9.29 -3.27
N ARG A 242 -6.67 -8.35 -4.18
CA ARG A 242 -7.25 -7.00 -4.16
C ARG A 242 -8.16 -6.83 -5.36
N GLU A 243 -9.37 -6.39 -5.13
CA GLU A 243 -10.41 -6.20 -6.13
C GLU A 243 -10.82 -4.72 -6.14
N TYR A 244 -10.73 -4.10 -7.30
CA TYR A 244 -11.08 -2.70 -7.50
C TYR A 244 -12.21 -2.58 -8.51
N THR A 245 -13.18 -1.74 -8.24
CA THR A 245 -14.26 -1.38 -9.17
C THR A 245 -14.12 0.09 -9.51
N PHE A 246 -13.99 0.39 -10.79
CA PHE A 246 -13.91 1.75 -11.31
C PHE A 246 -15.14 2.07 -12.16
N ASP A 247 -15.52 3.33 -12.20
CA ASP A 247 -16.47 3.86 -13.17
C ASP A 247 -15.86 3.75 -14.58
N ALA A 248 -16.63 3.24 -15.54
CA ALA A 248 -16.14 3.00 -16.90
C ALA A 248 -15.99 4.28 -17.72
N ASP A 249 -16.70 5.35 -17.36
CA ASP A 249 -16.73 6.60 -18.11
C ASP A 249 -15.63 7.56 -17.65
N ASN A 250 -15.48 7.73 -16.34
CA ASN A 250 -14.53 8.69 -15.77
C ASN A 250 -13.31 8.05 -15.08
N GLY A 251 -13.32 6.74 -14.82
CA GLY A 251 -12.22 6.01 -14.18
C GLY A 251 -12.09 6.20 -12.66
N GLN A 252 -13.04 6.85 -12.02
CA GLN A 252 -13.05 7.01 -10.56
C GLN A 252 -13.23 5.66 -9.85
N LEU A 253 -12.59 5.48 -8.71
CA LEU A 253 -12.76 4.30 -7.87
C LEU A 253 -14.15 4.33 -7.23
N LEU A 254 -14.91 3.26 -7.41
CA LEU A 254 -16.25 3.08 -6.83
C LEU A 254 -16.25 2.11 -5.65
N GLY A 255 -15.26 1.25 -5.56
CA GLY A 255 -15.17 0.26 -4.50
C GLY A 255 -13.86 -0.50 -4.52
N ALA A 256 -13.45 -0.97 -3.35
CA ALA A 256 -12.29 -1.82 -3.17
C ALA A 256 -12.56 -2.91 -2.14
N ARG A 257 -11.98 -4.08 -2.34
CA ARG A 257 -11.98 -5.18 -1.41
C ARG A 257 -10.61 -5.81 -1.35
N VAL A 258 -10.14 -6.09 -0.14
CA VAL A 258 -8.89 -6.79 0.09
C VAL A 258 -9.17 -8.07 0.84
N THR A 259 -8.60 -9.17 0.35
CA THR A 259 -8.71 -10.51 0.91
C THR A 259 -7.31 -11.05 1.13
N VAL A 260 -6.97 -11.47 2.34
CA VAL A 260 -5.76 -12.25 2.61
C VAL A 260 -6.03 -13.73 2.38
N ILE A 261 -5.02 -14.45 1.92
CA ILE A 261 -5.10 -15.88 1.62
C ILE A 261 -4.17 -16.57 2.62
N THR A 262 -4.76 -17.35 3.51
CA THR A 262 -4.05 -18.08 4.56
C THR A 262 -4.20 -19.58 4.35
N ASP A 263 -3.52 -20.39 5.13
CA ASP A 263 -3.70 -21.84 5.21
C ASP A 263 -5.12 -22.25 5.63
N ARG A 264 -5.83 -21.35 6.35
CA ARG A 264 -7.24 -21.51 6.74
C ARG A 264 -8.23 -21.02 5.68
N GLY A 265 -7.73 -20.55 4.51
CA GLY A 265 -8.52 -20.08 3.38
C GLY A 265 -8.54 -18.57 3.22
N GLU A 266 -9.42 -18.11 2.35
CA GLU A 266 -9.55 -16.68 2.01
C GLU A 266 -10.34 -15.93 3.08
N ARG A 267 -9.79 -14.80 3.53
CA ARG A 267 -10.38 -13.92 4.55
C ARG A 267 -10.45 -12.48 4.01
N PRO A 268 -11.64 -11.93 3.71
CA PRO A 268 -11.76 -10.51 3.43
C PRO A 268 -11.37 -9.72 4.67
N VAL A 269 -10.46 -8.74 4.52
CA VAL A 269 -9.94 -7.94 5.64
C VAL A 269 -10.29 -6.46 5.54
N LEU A 270 -10.58 -5.97 4.31
CA LEU A 270 -11.00 -4.60 4.06
C LEU A 270 -12.06 -4.58 2.95
N GLU A 271 -13.12 -3.83 3.15
CA GLU A 271 -14.15 -3.54 2.15
C GLU A 271 -14.50 -2.06 2.17
N MET A 272 -14.40 -1.41 1.01
CA MET A 272 -14.94 -0.07 0.81
C MET A 272 -16.42 -0.19 0.52
N THR A 273 -17.25 0.35 1.42
CA THR A 273 -18.71 0.27 1.32
C THR A 273 -19.32 1.47 0.64
N LYS A 274 -18.61 2.63 0.71
CA LYS A 274 -19.08 3.86 0.08
C LYS A 274 -17.91 4.81 -0.15
N ILE A 275 -17.99 5.56 -1.25
CA ILE A 275 -17.13 6.70 -1.51
C ILE A 275 -17.95 7.80 -2.21
N VAL A 276 -17.77 9.04 -1.77
CA VAL A 276 -18.40 10.24 -2.37
C VAL A 276 -17.30 11.26 -2.62
N TYR A 277 -17.18 11.69 -3.86
CA TYR A 277 -16.20 12.67 -4.30
C TYR A 277 -16.77 14.08 -4.31
N ASP A 278 -15.94 15.06 -3.99
CA ASP A 278 -16.22 16.51 -4.05
C ASP A 278 -17.47 16.94 -3.26
N ALA A 279 -17.84 16.18 -2.21
CA ALA A 279 -18.88 16.58 -1.29
C ALA A 279 -18.45 17.87 -0.54
N PRO A 280 -19.39 18.79 -0.26
CA PRO A 280 -19.12 19.95 0.59
C PRO A 280 -18.64 19.48 1.97
N VAL A 281 -17.50 20.00 2.43
CA VAL A 281 -16.93 19.67 3.74
C VAL A 281 -16.83 20.93 4.59
N ASP A 282 -17.36 20.86 5.79
CA ASP A 282 -17.11 21.85 6.84
C ASP A 282 -15.73 21.57 7.47
N THR A 283 -14.75 22.37 7.10
CA THR A 283 -13.37 22.22 7.58
C THR A 283 -13.24 22.48 9.09
N ALA A 284 -14.09 23.32 9.68
CA ALA A 284 -14.09 23.54 11.11
C ALA A 284 -14.57 22.29 11.87
N ALA A 285 -15.61 21.65 11.38
CA ALA A 285 -16.08 20.38 11.94
C ALA A 285 -15.07 19.23 11.70
N LEU A 286 -14.38 19.25 10.53
CA LEU A 286 -13.37 18.26 10.19
C LEU A 286 -12.23 18.24 11.20
N THR A 287 -11.74 19.41 11.60
CA THR A 287 -10.57 19.59 12.48
C THR A 287 -10.92 19.88 13.94
N ALA A 288 -12.20 19.79 14.31
CA ALA A 288 -12.63 20.00 15.67
C ALA A 288 -12.03 18.99 16.64
N LEU A 289 -11.42 19.49 17.72
CA LEU A 289 -10.88 18.67 18.79
C LEU A 289 -11.91 18.52 19.91
N PRO A 290 -12.03 17.34 20.53
CA PRO A 290 -12.92 17.15 21.66
C PRO A 290 -12.36 17.83 22.93
N GLU A 291 -13.27 18.19 23.82
CA GLU A 291 -12.92 18.66 25.16
C GLU A 291 -12.55 17.49 26.08
N GLY A 292 -11.76 17.76 27.12
CA GLY A 292 -11.45 16.78 28.17
C GLY A 292 -10.40 15.72 27.80
N ILE A 293 -9.75 15.84 26.65
CA ILE A 293 -8.65 14.93 26.29
C ILE A 293 -7.36 15.35 27.01
N ALA A 294 -6.69 14.38 27.61
CA ALA A 294 -5.33 14.53 28.14
C ALA A 294 -4.32 14.37 26.98
N TRP A 295 -3.87 15.53 26.47
CA TRP A 295 -2.97 15.56 25.33
C TRP A 295 -1.52 15.29 25.71
N ASN A 296 -0.89 14.29 25.06
CA ASN A 296 0.54 14.01 25.12
C ASN A 296 1.22 14.55 23.87
N ASP A 297 2.16 15.49 24.07
CA ASP A 297 2.89 16.14 22.96
C ASP A 297 4.12 15.32 22.56
N LEU A 298 3.99 14.55 21.49
CA LEU A 298 5.06 13.71 20.95
C LEU A 298 6.18 14.49 20.26
N ARG A 299 6.05 15.80 20.06
CA ARG A 299 7.09 16.67 19.49
C ARG A 299 8.20 16.97 20.48
N ARG A 300 7.94 16.76 21.77
CA ARG A 300 8.97 16.90 22.79
C ARG A 300 10.04 15.82 22.59
N PRO A 301 11.33 16.20 22.55
CA PRO A 301 12.39 15.22 22.42
C PRO A 301 12.38 14.25 23.62
N LEU A 302 12.81 13.03 23.38
CA LEU A 302 13.07 12.07 24.44
C LEU A 302 14.32 12.52 25.21
N SER A 303 14.26 12.46 26.54
CA SER A 303 15.35 12.93 27.40
C SER A 303 16.26 11.81 27.88
N GLY A 304 15.84 10.55 27.75
CA GLY A 304 16.52 9.42 28.32
C GLY A 304 17.52 8.75 27.40
N THR A 305 18.53 8.28 28.03
CA THR A 305 19.61 7.56 27.36
C THR A 305 19.57 6.06 27.64
N ARG A 306 18.69 5.60 28.51
CA ARG A 306 18.67 4.19 28.97
C ARG A 306 18.19 3.21 27.91
N LEU A 307 17.30 3.68 27.04
CA LEU A 307 16.74 2.89 25.93
C LEU A 307 17.34 3.23 24.55
N ALA A 308 18.40 4.06 24.51
CA ALA A 308 19.11 4.41 23.30
C ALA A 308 20.39 3.58 23.16
N GLY A 309 20.76 3.24 21.90
CA GLY A 309 22.01 2.56 21.59
C GLY A 309 22.12 1.10 22.01
N ILE A 310 21.00 0.48 22.40
CA ILE A 310 20.91 -0.93 22.80
C ILE A 310 20.10 -1.72 21.76
N GLY A 311 20.14 -3.07 21.84
CA GLY A 311 19.32 -3.92 20.98
C GLY A 311 17.86 -4.01 21.43
N ALA A 312 16.94 -4.37 20.53
CA ALA A 312 15.51 -4.49 20.82
C ALA A 312 15.21 -5.49 21.94
N ARG A 313 15.92 -6.61 22.00
CA ARG A 313 15.78 -7.61 23.07
C ARG A 313 16.17 -7.02 24.44
N GLU A 314 17.29 -6.31 24.51
CA GLU A 314 17.75 -5.67 25.73
C GLU A 314 16.78 -4.55 26.16
N ALA A 315 16.25 -3.79 25.21
CA ALA A 315 15.22 -2.79 25.47
C ALA A 315 13.94 -3.43 26.04
N ALA A 316 13.46 -4.53 25.43
CA ALA A 316 12.33 -5.29 25.95
C ALA A 316 12.55 -5.74 27.39
N GLU A 317 13.75 -6.26 27.71
CA GLU A 317 14.10 -6.70 29.06
C GLU A 317 14.07 -5.53 30.06
N LEU A 318 14.66 -4.38 29.70
CA LEU A 318 14.65 -3.18 30.55
C LEU A 318 13.24 -2.65 30.78
N ILE A 319 12.42 -2.58 29.72
CA ILE A 319 11.03 -2.10 29.81
C ILE A 319 10.19 -3.03 30.70
N LEU A 320 10.26 -4.34 30.48
CA LEU A 320 9.48 -5.31 31.27
C LEU A 320 9.93 -5.37 32.74
N ARG A 321 11.23 -5.21 33.00
CA ARG A 321 11.74 -5.05 34.38
C ARG A 321 11.28 -3.75 35.01
N ALA A 322 11.23 -2.64 34.24
CA ALA A 322 10.70 -1.38 34.70
C ALA A 322 9.21 -1.48 35.04
N MET A 323 8.43 -2.25 34.29
CA MET A 323 7.01 -2.53 34.60
C MET A 323 6.84 -3.30 35.89
N ASN A 324 7.79 -4.14 36.31
CA ASN A 324 7.70 -4.86 37.58
C ASN A 324 7.57 -3.92 38.76
N GLY A 325 8.47 -2.94 38.87
CA GLY A 325 8.49 -1.95 39.96
C GLY A 325 7.85 -0.61 39.58
N TRP A 326 7.32 -0.49 38.40
CA TRP A 326 6.80 0.73 37.80
C TRP A 326 7.82 1.88 37.82
N ASP A 327 9.04 1.62 37.31
CA ASP A 327 10.11 2.61 37.16
C ASP A 327 9.73 3.70 36.13
N THR A 328 9.26 4.83 36.65
CA THR A 328 8.78 5.95 35.81
C THR A 328 9.89 6.62 34.99
N GLU A 329 11.17 6.50 35.37
CA GLU A 329 12.30 7.06 34.60
C GLU A 329 12.46 6.32 33.24
N VAL A 330 12.21 5.02 33.23
CA VAL A 330 12.24 4.21 31.99
C VAL A 330 10.90 4.27 31.28
N LEU A 331 9.79 4.11 32.05
CA LEU A 331 8.46 3.93 31.43
C LEU A 331 7.90 5.19 30.81
N ASN A 332 8.24 6.39 31.30
CA ASN A 332 7.83 7.65 30.66
C ASN A 332 8.36 7.80 29.23
N GLU A 333 9.48 7.19 28.92
CA GLU A 333 10.04 7.16 27.56
C GLU A 333 9.50 5.98 26.76
N ALA A 334 9.56 4.80 27.37
CA ALA A 334 9.08 3.58 26.73
C ALA A 334 7.60 3.67 26.31
N LEU A 335 6.76 4.27 27.13
CA LEU A 335 5.31 4.37 26.92
C LEU A 335 4.88 5.74 26.37
N ARG A 336 5.77 6.47 25.65
CA ARG A 336 5.46 7.83 25.18
C ARG A 336 4.25 7.92 24.26
N PHE A 337 3.84 6.85 23.61
CA PHE A 337 2.63 6.83 22.77
C PHE A 337 1.34 6.67 23.59
N PHE A 338 1.48 6.33 24.87
CA PHE A 338 0.36 6.24 25.81
C PHE A 338 0.21 7.56 26.55
N GLY A 339 -1.03 8.03 26.69
CA GLY A 339 -1.33 9.15 27.56
C GLY A 339 -1.44 8.69 29.01
N PRO A 340 -1.78 9.61 29.93
CA PRO A 340 -1.87 9.30 31.37
C PRO A 340 -2.82 8.15 31.69
N ASN A 341 -4.01 8.12 31.06
CA ASN A 341 -5.00 7.06 31.31
C ASN A 341 -4.54 5.73 30.71
N GLY A 342 -3.90 5.75 29.52
CA GLY A 342 -3.31 4.57 28.91
C GLY A 342 -2.17 4.00 29.76
N CYS A 343 -1.30 4.84 30.30
CA CYS A 343 -0.27 4.42 31.25
C CYS A 343 -0.85 3.76 32.50
N GLU A 344 -1.94 4.33 33.07
CA GLU A 344 -2.62 3.71 34.20
C GLU A 344 -3.27 2.36 33.88
N LEU A 345 -3.82 2.21 32.66
CA LEU A 345 -4.32 0.91 32.20
C LEU A 345 -3.18 -0.11 32.08
N VAL A 346 -2.08 0.26 31.43
CA VAL A 346 -0.88 -0.60 31.32
C VAL A 346 -0.36 -0.94 32.71
N ARG A 347 -0.29 0.02 33.63
CA ARG A 347 0.10 -0.19 35.00
C ARG A 347 -0.78 -1.21 35.71
N GLY A 348 -2.10 -1.04 35.61
CA GLY A 348 -3.07 -1.98 36.21
C GLY A 348 -2.89 -3.43 35.77
N ILE A 349 -2.44 -3.63 34.53
CA ILE A 349 -2.22 -4.96 33.95
C ILE A 349 -0.81 -5.49 34.26
N TYR A 350 0.23 -4.66 34.11
CA TYR A 350 1.61 -5.11 34.05
C TYR A 350 2.49 -4.77 35.27
N GLU A 351 2.03 -3.92 36.20
CA GLU A 351 2.79 -3.68 37.44
C GLU A 351 2.93 -4.98 38.24
N GLY A 352 4.16 -5.32 38.59
CA GLY A 352 4.49 -6.57 39.29
C GLY A 352 4.74 -7.77 38.35
N VAL A 353 4.70 -7.57 37.04
CA VAL A 353 5.01 -8.60 36.06
C VAL A 353 6.50 -9.01 36.14
N THR A 354 6.79 -10.28 35.91
CA THR A 354 8.17 -10.76 35.81
C THR A 354 8.37 -11.44 34.46
N PRO A 355 9.30 -10.98 33.60
CA PRO A 355 9.60 -11.68 32.36
C PRO A 355 10.26 -13.03 32.68
N SER A 356 9.66 -14.13 32.21
CA SER A 356 10.18 -15.48 32.35
C SER A 356 10.98 -15.93 31.14
N GLU A 357 10.65 -15.36 29.95
CA GLU A 357 11.38 -15.63 28.71
C GLU A 357 11.29 -14.38 27.82
N ILE A 358 12.40 -14.00 27.19
CA ILE A 358 12.48 -12.95 26.18
C ILE A 358 13.17 -13.55 24.96
N GLY A 359 12.41 -13.69 23.89
CA GLY A 359 12.88 -14.30 22.63
C GLY A 359 13.75 -13.37 21.79
N GLU A 360 14.16 -13.87 20.65
CA GLU A 360 14.88 -13.07 19.67
C GLU A 360 13.91 -12.12 18.93
N PRO A 361 14.33 -10.86 18.66
CA PRO A 361 13.52 -9.91 17.92
C PRO A 361 13.24 -10.39 16.50
N VAL A 362 12.00 -10.21 16.06
CA VAL A 362 11.52 -10.53 14.70
C VAL A 362 11.20 -9.23 13.96
N ARG A 363 11.54 -9.15 12.68
CA ARG A 363 11.15 -8.06 11.80
C ARG A 363 9.93 -8.45 10.97
N SER A 364 9.05 -7.47 10.74
CA SER A 364 8.05 -7.49 9.68
C SER A 364 8.47 -6.50 8.61
N GLY A 365 8.41 -6.87 7.34
CA GLY A 365 9.06 -6.12 6.26
C GLY A 365 8.65 -4.66 6.11
N GLU A 366 7.42 -4.30 6.43
CA GLU A 366 6.91 -2.93 6.35
C GLU A 366 6.92 -2.21 7.72
N TYR A 367 7.01 -2.94 8.81
CA TYR A 367 7.03 -2.33 10.14
C TYR A 367 8.41 -1.74 10.44
N PRO A 368 8.51 -0.43 10.80
CA PRO A 368 9.80 0.22 11.04
C PRO A 368 10.49 -0.21 12.35
N GLY A 369 9.81 -1.02 13.18
CA GLY A 369 10.28 -1.53 14.45
C GLY A 369 10.65 -3.01 14.42
N GLN A 370 10.61 -3.61 15.61
CA GLN A 370 10.83 -5.04 15.82
C GLN A 370 9.81 -5.59 16.81
N PHE A 371 9.42 -6.83 16.63
CA PHE A 371 8.58 -7.57 17.55
C PHE A 371 9.45 -8.48 18.43
N VAL A 372 9.26 -8.40 19.73
CA VAL A 372 10.00 -9.24 20.69
C VAL A 372 9.01 -10.18 21.37
N PRO A 373 9.07 -11.50 21.12
CA PRO A 373 8.23 -12.47 21.80
C PRO A 373 8.64 -12.57 23.26
N CYS A 374 7.66 -12.44 24.18
CA CYS A 374 7.93 -12.47 25.61
C CYS A 374 6.91 -13.36 26.32
N LYS A 375 7.39 -14.12 27.32
CA LYS A 375 6.54 -14.82 28.30
C LYS A 375 6.64 -14.12 29.64
N LEU A 376 5.51 -13.78 30.18
CA LEU A 376 5.39 -12.98 31.38
C LEU A 376 4.67 -13.77 32.46
N LEU A 377 5.26 -13.83 33.65
CA LEU A 377 4.56 -14.26 34.85
C LEU A 377 3.83 -13.06 35.43
N MET A 378 2.52 -13.12 35.40
CA MET A 378 1.65 -12.06 35.90
C MET A 378 1.53 -12.11 37.43
N ARG A 379 1.06 -11.01 38.06
CA ARG A 379 0.89 -10.90 39.52
C ARG A 379 -0.02 -11.99 40.11
N ASP A 380 -1.01 -12.44 39.35
CA ASP A 380 -1.94 -13.51 39.75
C ASP A 380 -1.38 -14.93 39.58
N GLY A 381 -0.14 -15.06 39.13
CA GLY A 381 0.55 -16.32 38.84
C GLY A 381 0.23 -16.93 37.48
N SER A 382 -0.60 -16.30 36.67
CA SER A 382 -0.84 -16.72 35.28
C SER A 382 0.37 -16.41 34.40
N VAL A 383 0.51 -17.16 33.29
CA VAL A 383 1.52 -16.88 32.27
C VAL A 383 0.83 -16.24 31.08
N ARG A 384 1.36 -15.11 30.62
CA ARG A 384 0.90 -14.42 29.43
C ARG A 384 2.00 -14.37 28.39
N GLU A 385 1.70 -14.75 27.16
CA GLU A 385 2.57 -14.59 25.99
C GLU A 385 2.16 -13.31 25.27
N ILE A 386 3.15 -12.47 24.94
CA ILE A 386 2.95 -11.21 24.19
C ILE A 386 4.00 -11.10 23.09
N MET A 387 3.68 -10.32 22.07
CA MET A 387 4.61 -9.84 21.03
C MET A 387 4.82 -8.36 21.23
N LEU A 388 5.81 -7.98 22.05
CA LEU A 388 6.10 -6.58 22.34
C LEU A 388 6.61 -5.87 21.09
N ALA A 389 5.84 -4.92 20.56
CA ALA A 389 6.22 -4.12 19.41
C ALA A 389 7.04 -2.91 19.87
N LEU A 390 8.28 -2.81 19.39
CA LEU A 390 9.23 -1.77 19.76
C LEU A 390 9.71 -1.01 18.52
N ARG A 391 9.80 0.32 18.63
CA ARG A 391 10.35 1.21 17.59
C ARG A 391 11.46 2.08 18.14
N ASN A 392 12.46 2.40 17.31
CA ASN A 392 13.54 3.35 17.63
C ASN A 392 13.85 4.29 16.45
N ASP A 393 12.93 4.46 15.53
CA ASP A 393 13.02 5.33 14.36
C ASP A 393 12.74 6.81 14.71
N ASN A 394 13.02 7.23 15.94
CA ASN A 394 13.02 8.60 16.41
C ASN A 394 14.42 9.22 16.38
N ALA A 395 14.51 10.54 16.50
CA ALA A 395 15.78 11.28 16.39
C ALA A 395 16.84 10.85 17.42
N GLU A 396 16.41 10.38 18.57
CA GLU A 396 17.26 9.94 19.68
C GLU A 396 17.68 8.48 19.60
N GLY A 397 17.06 7.70 18.68
CA GLY A 397 17.28 6.25 18.56
C GLY A 397 16.85 5.47 19.81
N CYS A 398 15.91 6.03 20.58
CA CYS A 398 15.37 5.41 21.80
C CYS A 398 14.28 4.42 21.45
N TRP A 399 14.31 3.25 22.09
CA TRP A 399 13.23 2.28 21.96
C TRP A 399 11.97 2.75 22.71
N VAL A 400 10.84 2.69 22.00
CA VAL A 400 9.50 2.98 22.53
C VAL A 400 8.56 1.84 22.23
N VAL A 401 7.58 1.63 23.10
CA VAL A 401 6.53 0.63 22.91
C VAL A 401 5.50 1.18 21.93
N ASP A 402 5.28 0.47 20.85
CA ASP A 402 4.31 0.82 19.79
C ASP A 402 3.06 -0.08 19.85
N GLY A 403 3.08 -1.12 20.68
CA GLY A 403 1.96 -2.03 20.89
C GLY A 403 2.39 -3.40 21.42
N GLY A 404 1.47 -4.37 21.31
CA GLY A 404 1.73 -5.75 21.69
C GLY A 404 1.71 -6.02 23.21
N ILE A 405 1.11 -5.07 23.97
CA ILE A 405 0.90 -5.20 25.42
C ILE A 405 -0.57 -5.16 25.80
#